data_dfbb565eb0637abcca1dd5842f42cd86
#
_entry.id   dfbb565eb0637abcca1dd5842f42cd86
#
_cell.length_a   1.000
_cell.length_b   1.000
_cell.length_c   1.000
_cell.angle_alpha   90.00
_cell.angle_beta   90.00
_cell.angle_gamma   90.00
#
_symmetry.space_group_name_H-M   'P 1'
#
loop_
_entity.id
_entity.type
_entity.pdbx_description
1 polymer ?
#
loop_
_entity_poly.entity_id
_entity_poly.type
_entity_poly.pdbx_seq_one_letter_code
_entity_poly.pdbx_strand_id
1 'polypeptide(L)'
;YGERAVSHIITYGTMGAKSVLRDVARVMDMSYADGDRISKLIETGPKVTLQSSYKSNEELRELIASDEGYAELWGYATRLEGLIRNVGVHAAGVVIGDRPLDEHVALTRDDLSDPHAAVVAQCDMSAIYEVGLLKMDFLGLKTLTVMHDAEQYARWRVPEFKLDSVPLDDRETLDLLNRGDTMGVFQLESGGMVDTCRRYGIQKIEDIIDLLALYRPGAMQFMDEMIEVKKGLRQVEYEHPLLEQVSGETYGCLLYTSPSPRDRG
;
A
#
# COMPACT_ATOMS: atom_id res chain seq x y z
N TYR A 1 17.30 25.36 -3.83
CA TYR A 1 17.86 24.95 -2.54
C TYR A 1 19.34 24.55 -2.65
N GLY A 2 19.79 24.07 -3.81
CA GLY A 2 21.18 23.65 -4.04
C GLY A 2 21.42 22.16 -3.68
N GLU A 3 22.48 21.60 -4.27
CA GLU A 3 22.79 20.15 -4.14
C GLU A 3 23.09 19.70 -2.72
N ARG A 4 23.62 20.58 -1.86
CA ARG A 4 23.92 20.26 -0.47
C ARG A 4 22.72 20.29 0.46
N ALA A 5 21.60 20.90 0.03
CA ALA A 5 20.40 21.06 0.84
C ALA A 5 19.28 20.06 0.46
N VAL A 6 19.55 19.12 -0.46
CA VAL A 6 18.56 18.14 -0.94
C VAL A 6 19.18 16.75 -0.93
N SER A 7 18.45 15.76 -0.44
CA SER A 7 18.84 14.35 -0.49
C SER A 7 17.65 13.41 -0.58
N HIS A 8 17.89 12.17 -0.97
CA HIS A 8 16.96 11.07 -0.76
C HIS A 8 16.92 10.64 0.72
N ILE A 9 16.00 9.75 1.05
CA ILE A 9 15.82 9.21 2.40
C ILE A 9 16.15 7.73 2.39
N ILE A 10 16.90 7.28 3.40
CA ILE A 10 17.17 5.85 3.61
C ILE A 10 15.90 5.10 4.01
N THR A 11 15.80 3.85 3.61
CA THR A 11 14.80 2.92 4.10
C THR A 11 15.47 1.69 4.67
N TYR A 12 14.97 1.20 5.79
CA TYR A 12 15.43 -0.02 6.43
C TYR A 12 14.42 -1.13 6.23
N GLY A 13 14.79 -2.13 5.44
CA GLY A 13 14.01 -3.37 5.35
C GLY A 13 14.28 -4.24 6.55
N THR A 14 13.27 -4.53 7.36
CA THR A 14 13.38 -5.37 8.55
C THR A 14 12.97 -6.81 8.26
N MET A 15 13.45 -7.74 9.08
CA MET A 15 13.02 -9.14 9.06
C MET A 15 11.61 -9.24 9.63
N GLY A 16 10.60 -9.27 8.77
CA GLY A 16 9.20 -9.47 9.18
C GLY A 16 8.91 -10.93 9.55
N ALA A 17 7.86 -11.18 10.31
CA ALA A 17 7.50 -12.47 10.88
C ALA A 17 7.56 -13.65 9.90
N LYS A 18 6.97 -13.53 8.70
CA LYS A 18 7.00 -14.60 7.69
C LYS A 18 8.37 -14.74 7.01
N SER A 19 9.05 -13.64 6.76
CA SER A 19 10.33 -13.66 6.05
C SER A 19 11.45 -14.20 6.93
N VAL A 20 11.47 -13.84 8.21
CA VAL A 20 12.50 -14.31 9.13
C VAL A 20 12.47 -15.82 9.30
N LEU A 21 11.29 -16.44 9.37
CA LEU A 21 11.16 -17.90 9.43
C LEU A 21 11.76 -18.59 8.20
N ARG A 22 11.47 -18.09 6.99
CA ARG A 22 12.02 -18.64 5.75
C ARG A 22 13.53 -18.42 5.63
N ASP A 23 14.02 -17.27 6.05
CA ASP A 23 15.45 -16.96 6.02
C ASP A 23 16.22 -17.85 7.01
N VAL A 24 15.73 -18.03 8.22
CA VAL A 24 16.36 -18.89 9.23
C VAL A 24 16.26 -20.35 8.81
N ALA A 25 15.11 -20.84 8.33
CA ALA A 25 14.95 -22.21 7.83
C ALA A 25 15.99 -22.53 6.72
N ARG A 26 16.22 -21.58 5.80
CA ARG A 26 17.22 -21.72 4.75
C ARG A 26 18.64 -21.82 5.31
N VAL A 27 18.98 -21.04 6.33
CA VAL A 27 20.31 -21.06 6.96
C VAL A 27 20.53 -22.32 7.78
N MET A 28 19.46 -22.90 8.32
CA MET A 28 19.47 -24.16 9.03
C MET A 28 19.41 -25.39 8.10
N ASP A 29 19.53 -25.21 6.78
CA ASP A 29 19.41 -26.25 5.76
C ASP A 29 18.09 -27.07 5.83
N MET A 30 17.03 -26.48 6.38
CA MET A 30 15.69 -27.06 6.36
C MET A 30 15.12 -27.03 4.94
N SER A 31 14.22 -27.97 4.63
CA SER A 31 13.58 -27.99 3.32
C SER A 31 12.74 -26.73 3.10
N TYR A 32 12.60 -26.32 1.83
CA TYR A 32 11.70 -25.20 1.47
C TYR A 32 10.26 -25.45 1.95
N ALA A 33 9.82 -26.72 1.90
CA ALA A 33 8.49 -27.12 2.33
C ALA A 33 8.27 -26.89 3.82
N ASP A 34 9.27 -27.18 4.67
CA ASP A 34 9.20 -26.96 6.12
C ASP A 34 9.15 -25.48 6.46
N GLY A 35 10.04 -24.67 5.85
CA GLY A 35 10.03 -23.21 6.02
C GLY A 35 8.73 -22.56 5.54
N ASP A 36 8.15 -23.04 4.45
CA ASP A 36 6.88 -22.56 3.92
C ASP A 36 5.71 -23.00 4.80
N ARG A 37 5.72 -24.22 5.31
CA ARG A 37 4.70 -24.76 6.21
C ARG A 37 4.55 -23.91 7.45
N ILE A 38 5.62 -23.66 8.19
CA ILE A 38 5.56 -22.84 9.40
C ILE A 38 5.21 -21.38 9.09
N SER A 39 5.73 -20.82 7.99
CA SER A 39 5.45 -19.42 7.62
C SER A 39 3.99 -19.19 7.21
N LYS A 40 3.28 -20.19 6.70
CA LYS A 40 1.85 -20.11 6.38
C LYS A 40 0.95 -20.01 7.61
N LEU A 41 1.40 -20.53 8.73
CA LEU A 41 0.68 -20.43 10.01
C LEU A 41 0.77 -19.04 10.67
N ILE A 42 1.64 -18.17 10.14
CA ILE A 42 1.72 -16.78 10.59
C ILE A 42 0.62 -15.96 9.91
N GLU A 43 -0.11 -15.18 10.68
CA GLU A 43 -1.14 -14.27 10.19
C GLU A 43 -0.59 -13.27 9.18
N THR A 44 -1.47 -12.69 8.37
CA THR A 44 -1.12 -11.65 7.40
C THR A 44 -1.76 -10.35 7.81
N GLY A 45 -0.96 -9.30 8.00
CA GLY A 45 -1.49 -7.99 8.35
C GLY A 45 -0.40 -7.03 8.83
N PRO A 46 -0.70 -5.74 8.89
CA PRO A 46 0.18 -4.75 9.49
C PRO A 46 0.35 -5.04 10.99
N LYS A 47 1.58 -4.92 11.48
CA LYS A 47 1.93 -5.14 12.90
C LYS A 47 1.81 -6.59 13.40
N VAL A 48 1.65 -7.57 12.53
CA VAL A 48 1.73 -8.99 12.93
C VAL A 48 3.16 -9.35 13.29
N THR A 49 3.33 -9.98 14.45
CA THR A 49 4.61 -10.49 14.96
C THR A 49 4.55 -12.00 15.15
N LEU A 50 5.72 -12.64 15.25
CA LEU A 50 5.82 -14.06 15.62
C LEU A 50 5.11 -14.30 16.95
N GLN A 51 5.33 -13.42 17.92
CA GLN A 51 4.73 -13.54 19.25
C GLN A 51 3.20 -13.41 19.25
N SER A 52 2.63 -12.50 18.41
CA SER A 52 1.17 -12.41 18.29
C SER A 52 0.59 -13.66 17.65
N SER A 53 1.21 -14.17 16.59
CA SER A 53 0.78 -15.39 15.90
C SER A 53 0.92 -16.64 16.79
N TYR A 54 1.96 -16.71 17.61
CA TYR A 54 2.12 -17.81 18.58
C TYR A 54 0.99 -17.85 19.62
N LYS A 55 0.51 -16.68 20.06
CA LYS A 55 -0.61 -16.60 21.02
C LYS A 55 -1.95 -16.99 20.42
N SER A 56 -2.20 -16.59 19.18
CA SER A 56 -3.50 -16.80 18.51
C SER A 56 -3.65 -18.15 17.83
N ASN A 57 -2.55 -18.80 17.40
CA ASN A 57 -2.60 -20.00 16.56
C ASN A 57 -2.11 -21.25 17.33
N GLU A 58 -3.04 -22.19 17.59
CA GLU A 58 -2.74 -23.45 18.29
C GLU A 58 -1.91 -24.40 17.41
N GLU A 59 -2.24 -24.51 16.12
CA GLU A 59 -1.51 -25.37 15.17
C GLU A 59 -0.03 -24.95 15.07
N LEU A 60 0.24 -23.63 15.13
CA LEU A 60 1.63 -23.14 15.17
C LEU A 60 2.37 -23.62 16.41
N ARG A 61 1.73 -23.58 17.57
CA ARG A 61 2.33 -24.05 18.83
C ARG A 61 2.60 -25.55 18.79
N GLU A 62 1.65 -26.33 18.27
CA GLU A 62 1.80 -27.78 18.12
C GLU A 62 2.93 -28.13 17.16
N LEU A 63 3.02 -27.44 16.00
CA LEU A 63 4.09 -27.64 15.04
C LEU A 63 5.46 -27.35 15.67
N ILE A 64 5.61 -26.24 16.39
CA ILE A 64 6.87 -25.89 17.08
C ILE A 64 7.24 -26.94 18.15
N ALA A 65 6.25 -27.50 18.85
CA ALA A 65 6.47 -28.49 19.88
C ALA A 65 6.70 -29.91 19.33
N SER A 66 6.34 -30.16 18.09
CA SER A 66 6.39 -31.51 17.48
C SER A 66 7.79 -31.98 17.08
N ASP A 67 8.71 -31.05 16.88
CA ASP A 67 10.06 -31.34 16.36
C ASP A 67 11.07 -30.32 16.87
N GLU A 68 12.26 -30.79 17.25
CA GLU A 68 13.35 -29.96 17.79
C GLU A 68 13.85 -28.93 16.77
N GLY A 69 13.85 -29.28 15.48
CA GLY A 69 14.25 -28.36 14.39
C GLY A 69 13.30 -27.17 14.28
N TYR A 70 11.99 -27.38 14.43
CA TYR A 70 11.03 -26.27 14.45
C TYR A 70 11.15 -25.41 15.73
N ALA A 71 11.45 -26.03 16.86
CA ALA A 71 11.69 -25.30 18.12
C ALA A 71 12.94 -24.43 18.03
N GLU A 72 14.01 -24.96 17.45
CA GLU A 72 15.26 -24.21 17.22
C GLU A 72 15.08 -23.08 16.20
N LEU A 73 14.42 -23.36 15.06
CA LEU A 73 14.03 -22.36 14.06
C LEU A 73 13.25 -21.20 14.71
N TRP A 74 12.27 -21.52 15.52
CA TRP A 74 11.47 -20.53 16.23
C TRP A 74 12.30 -19.69 17.19
N GLY A 75 13.19 -20.32 17.92
CA GLY A 75 14.11 -19.67 18.85
C GLY A 75 15.01 -18.64 18.17
N TYR A 76 15.57 -18.97 17.02
CA TYR A 76 16.37 -18.01 16.23
C TYR A 76 15.50 -16.93 15.60
N ALA A 77 14.38 -17.31 14.98
CA ALA A 77 13.50 -16.38 14.29
C ALA A 77 12.97 -15.26 15.22
N THR A 78 12.55 -15.63 16.44
CA THR A 78 12.06 -14.65 17.42
C THR A 78 13.12 -13.66 17.89
N ARG A 79 14.40 -14.04 17.84
CA ARG A 79 15.51 -13.14 18.19
C ARG A 79 15.92 -12.22 17.04
N LEU A 80 15.63 -12.63 15.83
CA LEU A 80 16.00 -11.90 14.60
C LEU A 80 14.85 -11.06 14.04
N GLU A 81 13.60 -11.34 14.44
CA GLU A 81 12.45 -10.55 14.02
C GLU A 81 12.65 -9.07 14.34
N GLY A 82 12.36 -8.22 13.37
CA GLY A 82 12.48 -6.77 13.50
C GLY A 82 13.89 -6.21 13.29
N LEU A 83 14.93 -7.03 13.24
CA LEU A 83 16.27 -6.55 12.92
C LEU A 83 16.35 -6.08 11.46
N ILE A 84 17.22 -5.11 11.20
CA ILE A 84 17.45 -4.61 9.85
C ILE A 84 18.12 -5.71 9.01
N ARG A 85 17.50 -6.02 7.87
CA ARG A 85 17.98 -7.01 6.90
C ARG A 85 18.75 -6.35 5.77
N ASN A 86 18.21 -5.28 5.26
CA ASN A 86 18.77 -4.53 4.14
C ASN A 86 18.46 -3.05 4.24
N VAL A 87 19.22 -2.29 3.50
CA VAL A 87 19.06 -0.85 3.37
C VAL A 87 18.67 -0.55 1.93
N GLY A 88 17.80 0.41 1.73
CA GLY A 88 17.37 0.89 0.42
C GLY A 88 17.18 2.40 0.44
N VAL A 89 16.73 2.93 -0.68
CA VAL A 89 16.40 4.34 -0.84
C VAL A 89 14.88 4.48 -0.99
N HIS A 90 14.29 5.47 -0.35
CA HIS A 90 12.86 5.75 -0.46
C HIS A 90 12.51 6.13 -1.90
N ALA A 91 11.48 5.49 -2.47
CA ALA A 91 11.15 5.63 -3.88
C ALA A 91 10.69 7.05 -4.30
N ALA A 92 10.14 7.82 -3.37
CA ALA A 92 9.51 9.12 -3.65
C ALA A 92 9.96 10.23 -2.72
N GLY A 93 10.44 9.90 -1.52
CA GLY A 93 10.78 10.86 -0.48
C GLY A 93 12.07 11.59 -0.75
N VAL A 94 12.00 12.92 -0.71
CA VAL A 94 13.13 13.82 -0.81
C VAL A 94 13.11 14.73 0.40
N VAL A 95 14.28 14.91 1.01
CA VAL A 95 14.47 15.85 2.12
C VAL A 95 15.00 17.16 1.56
N ILE A 96 14.45 18.26 2.04
CA ILE A 96 14.87 19.62 1.70
C ILE A 96 15.19 20.34 3.00
N GLY A 97 16.42 20.81 3.14
CA GLY A 97 16.91 21.62 4.26
C GLY A 97 16.97 23.12 3.93
N ASP A 98 16.95 23.93 4.95
CA ASP A 98 17.18 25.37 4.88
C ASP A 98 18.68 25.72 4.74
N ARG A 99 19.55 24.75 5.04
CA ARG A 99 21.00 24.80 4.99
C ARG A 99 21.56 23.44 4.59
N PRO A 100 22.88 23.28 4.44
CA PRO A 100 23.47 21.99 4.09
C PRO A 100 23.02 20.86 5.01
N LEU A 101 22.57 19.72 4.42
CA LEU A 101 21.96 18.62 5.16
C LEU A 101 22.96 17.90 6.08
N ASP A 102 24.25 17.97 5.79
CA ASP A 102 25.34 17.44 6.65
C ASP A 102 25.44 18.17 8.00
N GLU A 103 24.81 19.34 8.14
CA GLU A 103 24.68 20.03 9.42
C GLU A 103 23.49 19.53 10.26
N HIS A 104 22.55 18.82 9.65
CA HIS A 104 21.36 18.27 10.30
C HIS A 104 21.44 16.78 10.58
N VAL A 105 21.89 16.00 9.57
CA VAL A 105 21.88 14.53 9.59
C VAL A 105 23.12 13.96 8.93
N ALA A 106 23.47 12.73 9.29
CA ALA A 106 24.50 11.98 8.58
C ALA A 106 24.04 11.66 7.15
N LEU A 107 24.92 11.77 6.19
CA LEU A 107 24.66 11.49 4.79
C LEU A 107 25.47 10.28 4.31
N THR A 108 24.99 9.59 3.32
CA THR A 108 25.68 8.54 2.58
C THR A 108 25.37 8.68 1.09
N ARG A 109 25.91 7.77 0.28
CA ARG A 109 25.50 7.58 -1.12
C ARG A 109 24.81 6.24 -1.26
N ASP A 110 23.88 6.12 -2.18
CA ASP A 110 23.19 4.86 -2.49
C ASP A 110 24.14 3.83 -3.11
N ASP A 111 25.16 4.30 -3.87
CA ASP A 111 26.31 3.50 -4.30
C ASP A 111 27.61 4.19 -3.89
N LEU A 112 28.33 3.57 -2.97
CA LEU A 112 29.62 4.09 -2.49
C LEU A 112 30.75 4.00 -3.52
N SER A 113 30.57 3.19 -4.57
CA SER A 113 31.53 3.04 -5.66
C SER A 113 31.40 4.13 -6.74
N ASP A 114 30.25 4.80 -6.81
CA ASP A 114 29.96 5.87 -7.76
C ASP A 114 30.02 7.25 -7.07
N PRO A 115 30.97 8.12 -7.41
CA PRO A 115 31.05 9.48 -6.88
C PRO A 115 29.85 10.35 -7.23
N HIS A 116 29.09 9.98 -8.26
CA HIS A 116 27.89 10.69 -8.73
C HIS A 116 26.59 10.08 -8.24
N ALA A 117 26.67 9.00 -7.46
CA ALA A 117 25.50 8.37 -6.88
C ALA A 117 24.71 9.35 -5.99
N ALA A 118 23.41 9.12 -5.90
CA ALA A 118 22.50 9.96 -5.16
C ALA A 118 22.88 10.07 -3.68
N VAL A 119 22.80 11.28 -3.12
CA VAL A 119 23.00 11.53 -1.70
C VAL A 119 21.76 11.10 -0.93
N VAL A 120 21.96 10.40 0.18
CA VAL A 120 20.90 9.80 0.99
C VAL A 120 21.10 10.18 2.46
N ALA A 121 20.07 10.74 3.09
CA ALA A 121 20.07 10.97 4.53
C ALA A 121 19.95 9.63 5.27
N GLN A 122 20.84 9.37 6.24
CA GLN A 122 20.89 8.12 7.02
C GLN A 122 19.88 8.08 8.18
N CYS A 123 18.84 8.88 8.11
CA CYS A 123 17.72 8.88 9.05
C CYS A 123 16.49 8.36 8.34
N ASP A 124 15.73 7.51 9.01
CA ASP A 124 14.43 7.09 8.50
C ASP A 124 13.41 8.25 8.50
N MET A 125 12.24 7.96 7.93
CA MET A 125 11.19 8.97 7.78
C MET A 125 10.76 9.59 9.12
N SER A 126 10.76 8.83 10.22
CA SER A 126 10.35 9.32 11.54
C SER A 126 11.39 10.27 12.11
N ALA A 127 12.67 9.87 12.06
CA ALA A 127 13.76 10.68 12.54
C ALA A 127 13.95 11.99 11.74
N ILE A 128 13.65 11.99 10.44
CA ILE A 128 13.65 13.21 9.60
C ILE A 128 12.76 14.30 10.18
N TYR A 129 11.54 13.94 10.62
CA TYR A 129 10.64 14.91 11.24
C TYR A 129 11.12 15.37 12.63
N GLU A 130 11.72 14.48 13.41
CA GLU A 130 12.24 14.80 14.74
C GLU A 130 13.40 15.83 14.69
N VAL A 131 14.22 15.78 13.64
CA VAL A 131 15.29 16.77 13.43
C VAL A 131 14.81 18.04 12.73
N GLY A 132 13.51 18.19 12.50
CA GLY A 132 12.91 19.41 11.96
C GLY A 132 13.05 19.58 10.45
N LEU A 133 13.38 18.51 9.70
CA LEU A 133 13.50 18.55 8.25
C LEU A 133 12.15 18.25 7.59
N LEU A 134 11.93 18.84 6.41
CA LEU A 134 10.73 18.63 5.60
C LEU A 134 10.95 17.50 4.61
N LYS A 135 10.08 16.49 4.65
CA LYS A 135 9.99 15.46 3.62
C LYS A 135 8.95 15.85 2.57
N MET A 136 9.35 15.84 1.32
CA MET A 136 8.47 16.00 0.16
C MET A 136 8.43 14.70 -0.63
N ASP A 137 7.23 14.26 -1.01
CA ASP A 137 7.07 13.05 -1.83
C ASP A 137 6.84 13.42 -3.29
N PHE A 138 7.78 13.02 -4.15
CA PHE A 138 7.71 13.19 -5.60
C PHE A 138 7.53 11.82 -6.24
N LEU A 139 6.28 11.44 -6.47
CA LEU A 139 5.94 10.16 -7.07
C LEU A 139 5.35 10.38 -8.47
N GLY A 140 6.06 9.87 -9.47
CA GLY A 140 5.57 9.85 -10.85
C GLY A 140 4.56 8.72 -11.06
N LEU A 141 3.59 8.96 -11.95
CA LEU A 141 2.61 7.97 -12.37
C LEU A 141 2.74 7.72 -13.88
N LYS A 142 3.19 6.51 -14.25
CA LYS A 142 3.36 6.13 -15.68
C LYS A 142 2.07 6.24 -16.48
N THR A 143 0.91 6.02 -15.86
CA THR A 143 -0.39 6.15 -16.49
C THR A 143 -0.64 7.56 -17.03
N LEU A 144 -0.14 8.61 -16.36
CA LEU A 144 -0.27 9.98 -16.88
C LEU A 144 0.53 10.17 -18.19
N THR A 145 1.68 9.51 -18.35
CA THR A 145 2.42 9.51 -19.60
C THR A 145 1.62 8.79 -20.71
N VAL A 146 1.03 7.63 -20.38
CA VAL A 146 0.16 6.89 -21.32
C VAL A 146 -1.03 7.75 -21.76
N MET A 147 -1.66 8.46 -20.83
CA MET A 147 -2.77 9.37 -21.13
C MET A 147 -2.32 10.53 -22.04
N HIS A 148 -1.16 11.12 -21.76
CA HIS A 148 -0.59 12.17 -22.59
C HIS A 148 -0.33 11.67 -24.02
N ASP A 149 0.33 10.52 -24.16
CA ASP A 149 0.64 9.94 -25.46
C ASP A 149 -0.64 9.58 -26.24
N ALA A 150 -1.64 9.02 -25.54
CA ALA A 150 -2.94 8.72 -26.12
C ALA A 150 -3.63 9.99 -26.67
N GLU A 151 -3.57 11.09 -25.91
CA GLU A 151 -4.08 12.38 -26.40
C GLU A 151 -3.35 12.85 -27.64
N GLN A 152 -2.01 12.72 -27.71
CA GLN A 152 -1.25 13.08 -28.90
C GLN A 152 -1.66 12.23 -30.11
N TYR A 153 -1.84 10.92 -29.93
CA TYR A 153 -2.30 10.04 -31.02
C TYR A 153 -3.73 10.36 -31.48
N ALA A 154 -4.63 10.68 -30.54
CA ALA A 154 -6.00 11.09 -30.91
C ALA A 154 -6.02 12.37 -31.75
N ARG A 155 -5.12 13.31 -31.47
CA ARG A 155 -4.98 14.57 -32.26
C ARG A 155 -4.55 14.35 -33.70
N TRP A 156 -3.97 13.20 -34.04
CA TRP A 156 -3.69 12.90 -35.48
C TRP A 156 -4.96 12.75 -36.29
N ARG A 157 -6.08 12.39 -35.66
CA ARG A 157 -7.40 12.27 -36.31
C ARG A 157 -8.30 13.45 -36.04
N VAL A 158 -8.24 13.97 -34.83
CA VAL A 158 -9.04 15.07 -34.31
C VAL A 158 -8.09 16.11 -33.71
N PRO A 159 -7.58 17.09 -34.47
CA PRO A 159 -6.55 18.03 -34.03
C PRO A 159 -6.90 18.79 -32.72
N GLU A 160 -8.19 19.09 -32.53
CA GLU A 160 -8.70 19.83 -31.37
C GLU A 160 -9.02 18.95 -30.16
N PHE A 161 -8.72 17.63 -30.23
CA PHE A 161 -9.02 16.71 -29.13
C PHE A 161 -8.27 17.10 -27.86
N LYS A 162 -8.98 17.08 -26.73
CA LYS A 162 -8.44 17.29 -25.39
C LYS A 162 -9.04 16.27 -24.43
N LEU A 163 -8.22 15.66 -23.58
CA LEU A 163 -8.67 14.72 -22.56
C LEU A 163 -9.69 15.37 -21.62
N ASP A 164 -9.48 16.62 -21.23
CA ASP A 164 -10.40 17.34 -20.34
C ASP A 164 -11.80 17.54 -20.92
N SER A 165 -11.97 17.34 -22.22
CA SER A 165 -13.28 17.41 -22.89
C SER A 165 -14.01 16.08 -23.01
N VAL A 166 -13.39 14.98 -22.57
CA VAL A 166 -14.03 13.65 -22.59
C VAL A 166 -15.14 13.59 -21.55
N PRO A 167 -16.38 13.22 -21.96
CA PRO A 167 -17.48 13.10 -21.02
C PRO A 167 -17.23 11.96 -20.02
N LEU A 168 -17.59 12.17 -18.76
CA LEU A 168 -17.39 11.19 -17.69
C LEU A 168 -18.59 10.21 -17.54
N ASP A 169 -19.59 10.35 -18.40
CA ASP A 169 -20.84 9.56 -18.43
C ASP A 169 -20.97 8.70 -19.69
N ASP A 170 -19.85 8.43 -20.38
CA ASP A 170 -19.83 7.60 -21.57
C ASP A 170 -20.29 6.17 -21.28
N ARG A 171 -21.42 5.78 -21.86
CA ARG A 171 -22.07 4.50 -21.63
C ARG A 171 -21.23 3.30 -22.06
N GLU A 172 -20.54 3.39 -23.19
CA GLU A 172 -19.71 2.28 -23.67
C GLU A 172 -18.57 2.00 -22.71
N THR A 173 -17.96 3.04 -22.13
CA THR A 173 -16.93 2.92 -21.10
C THR A 173 -17.48 2.32 -19.83
N LEU A 174 -18.61 2.80 -19.32
CA LEU A 174 -19.23 2.24 -18.11
C LEU A 174 -19.63 0.77 -18.31
N ASP A 175 -20.16 0.40 -19.48
CA ASP A 175 -20.52 -0.98 -19.80
C ASP A 175 -19.27 -1.88 -19.92
N LEU A 176 -18.15 -1.36 -20.45
CA LEU A 176 -16.87 -2.07 -20.47
C LEU A 176 -16.40 -2.40 -19.04
N LEU A 177 -16.47 -1.44 -18.11
CA LEU A 177 -16.12 -1.65 -16.71
C LEU A 177 -17.03 -2.68 -16.05
N ASN A 178 -18.35 -2.63 -16.31
CA ASN A 178 -19.32 -3.57 -15.77
C ASN A 178 -19.16 -5.00 -16.30
N ARG A 179 -18.66 -5.18 -17.53
CA ARG A 179 -18.30 -6.51 -18.06
C ARG A 179 -16.99 -7.02 -17.45
N GLY A 180 -16.22 -6.14 -16.80
CA GLY A 180 -14.89 -6.45 -16.27
C GLY A 180 -13.82 -6.57 -17.34
N ASP A 181 -13.99 -5.92 -18.49
CA ASP A 181 -13.00 -5.85 -19.57
C ASP A 181 -11.96 -4.77 -19.26
N THR A 182 -11.41 -4.81 -18.05
CA THR A 182 -10.62 -3.72 -17.47
C THR A 182 -9.10 -3.93 -17.58
N MET A 183 -8.65 -4.81 -18.44
CA MET A 183 -7.22 -4.99 -18.70
C MET A 183 -6.60 -3.69 -19.21
N GLY A 184 -5.55 -3.21 -18.53
CA GLY A 184 -4.89 -1.95 -18.83
C GLY A 184 -5.62 -0.71 -18.30
N VAL A 185 -6.77 -0.85 -17.67
CA VAL A 185 -7.45 0.26 -16.97
C VAL A 185 -6.83 0.42 -15.59
N PHE A 186 -6.17 1.56 -15.38
CA PHE A 186 -5.44 1.83 -14.14
C PHE A 186 -6.28 1.58 -12.89
N GLN A 187 -5.71 0.83 -11.94
CA GLN A 187 -6.31 0.42 -10.65
C GLN A 187 -7.57 -0.48 -10.75
N LEU A 188 -8.12 -0.75 -11.94
CA LEU A 188 -9.31 -1.58 -12.11
C LEU A 188 -9.01 -2.97 -12.69
N GLU A 189 -7.75 -3.33 -12.92
CA GLU A 189 -7.32 -4.54 -13.63
C GLU A 189 -7.03 -5.75 -12.74
N SER A 190 -6.96 -5.59 -11.40
CA SER A 190 -6.75 -6.74 -10.51
C SER A 190 -7.98 -7.64 -10.46
N GLY A 191 -7.79 -8.96 -10.37
CA GLY A 191 -8.90 -9.92 -10.38
C GLY A 191 -10.01 -9.62 -9.38
N GLY A 192 -9.66 -9.22 -8.15
CA GLY A 192 -10.64 -8.83 -7.15
C GLY A 192 -11.38 -7.53 -7.50
N MET A 193 -10.70 -6.56 -8.11
CA MET A 193 -11.36 -5.32 -8.55
C MET A 193 -12.27 -5.56 -9.77
N VAL A 194 -11.86 -6.43 -10.70
CA VAL A 194 -12.69 -6.85 -11.83
C VAL A 194 -14.00 -7.47 -11.34
N ASP A 195 -13.95 -8.38 -10.37
CA ASP A 195 -15.15 -8.97 -9.77
C ASP A 195 -16.00 -7.91 -9.07
N THR A 196 -15.35 -7.01 -8.34
CA THR A 196 -16.06 -5.92 -7.66
C THR A 196 -16.77 -4.99 -8.64
N CYS A 197 -16.16 -4.60 -9.75
CA CYS A 197 -16.80 -3.80 -10.80
C CYS A 197 -18.06 -4.48 -11.34
N ARG A 198 -17.99 -5.78 -11.65
CA ARG A 198 -19.14 -6.58 -12.13
C ARG A 198 -20.27 -6.61 -11.11
N ARG A 199 -19.96 -6.78 -9.85
CA ARG A 199 -20.93 -6.88 -8.76
C ARG A 199 -21.58 -5.56 -8.40
N TYR A 200 -20.80 -4.48 -8.44
CA TYR A 200 -21.21 -3.14 -8.03
C TYR A 200 -22.22 -2.52 -8.99
N GLY A 201 -21.99 -2.65 -10.31
CA GLY A 201 -22.83 -2.06 -11.34
C GLY A 201 -22.59 -0.55 -11.44
N ILE A 202 -21.47 -0.18 -12.06
CA ILE A 202 -21.00 1.19 -12.25
C ILE A 202 -21.95 1.94 -13.21
N GLN A 203 -22.47 3.10 -12.80
CA GLN A 203 -23.40 3.91 -13.58
C GLN A 203 -22.87 5.32 -13.84
N LYS A 204 -21.93 5.78 -13.05
CA LYS A 204 -21.36 7.13 -13.08
C LYS A 204 -19.94 7.15 -12.53
N ILE A 205 -19.21 8.23 -12.75
CA ILE A 205 -17.82 8.38 -12.32
C ILE A 205 -17.66 8.30 -10.80
N GLU A 206 -18.62 8.80 -10.03
CA GLU A 206 -18.59 8.74 -8.57
C GLU A 206 -18.57 7.30 -8.07
N ASP A 207 -19.21 6.36 -8.78
CA ASP A 207 -19.16 4.94 -8.45
C ASP A 207 -17.73 4.38 -8.53
N ILE A 208 -16.93 4.86 -9.46
CA ILE A 208 -15.53 4.48 -9.59
C ILE A 208 -14.72 5.06 -8.43
N ILE A 209 -14.99 6.31 -8.06
CA ILE A 209 -14.33 6.97 -6.93
C ILE A 209 -14.61 6.19 -5.64
N ASP A 210 -15.85 5.80 -5.41
CA ASP A 210 -16.29 5.02 -4.26
C ASP A 210 -15.59 3.66 -4.20
N LEU A 211 -15.55 2.95 -5.33
CA LEU A 211 -14.86 1.67 -5.43
C LEU A 211 -13.37 1.79 -5.10
N LEU A 212 -12.68 2.78 -5.64
CA LEU A 212 -11.27 3.03 -5.37
C LEU A 212 -11.01 3.45 -3.91
N ALA A 213 -11.95 4.14 -3.30
CA ALA A 213 -11.86 4.53 -1.90
C ALA A 213 -12.01 3.33 -0.95
N LEU A 214 -12.92 2.39 -1.26
CA LEU A 214 -13.20 1.22 -0.43
C LEU A 214 -12.31 0.01 -0.72
N TYR A 215 -11.78 -0.11 -1.95
CA TYR A 215 -10.92 -1.24 -2.32
C TYR A 215 -9.50 -1.09 -1.75
N ARG A 216 -9.40 -1.11 -0.44
CA ARG A 216 -8.11 -1.06 0.31
C ARG A 216 -8.22 -1.83 1.62
N PRO A 217 -7.10 -2.36 2.15
CA PRO A 217 -7.10 -3.09 3.41
C PRO A 217 -7.80 -2.30 4.53
N GLY A 218 -8.71 -2.95 5.24
CA GLY A 218 -9.54 -2.34 6.28
C GLY A 218 -10.91 -1.92 5.77
N ALA A 219 -11.01 -1.18 4.66
CA ALA A 219 -12.28 -0.74 4.10
C ALA A 219 -12.99 -1.84 3.29
N MET A 220 -12.26 -2.76 2.69
CA MET A 220 -12.83 -3.85 1.85
C MET A 220 -13.87 -4.70 2.55
N GLN A 221 -13.84 -4.83 3.87
CA GLN A 221 -14.84 -5.58 4.64
C GLN A 221 -16.26 -4.99 4.51
N PHE A 222 -16.39 -3.72 4.17
CA PHE A 222 -17.68 -3.03 3.98
C PHE A 222 -18.13 -3.01 2.51
N MET A 223 -17.38 -3.61 1.58
CA MET A 223 -17.70 -3.59 0.16
C MET A 223 -19.04 -4.27 -0.16
N ASP A 224 -19.32 -5.40 0.46
CA ASP A 224 -20.55 -6.13 0.24
C ASP A 224 -21.76 -5.32 0.74
N GLU A 225 -21.64 -4.71 1.90
CA GLU A 225 -22.66 -3.81 2.46
C GLU A 225 -22.96 -2.63 1.53
N MET A 226 -21.94 -1.98 1.02
CA MET A 226 -22.09 -0.88 0.08
C MET A 226 -22.77 -1.32 -1.23
N ILE A 227 -22.44 -2.50 -1.76
CA ILE A 227 -23.10 -3.07 -2.93
C ILE A 227 -24.59 -3.32 -2.67
N GLU A 228 -24.94 -3.85 -1.50
CA GLU A 228 -26.32 -4.09 -1.10
C GLU A 228 -27.12 -2.79 -0.98
N VAL A 229 -26.55 -1.78 -0.34
CA VAL A 229 -27.18 -0.46 -0.21
C VAL A 229 -27.40 0.17 -1.57
N LYS A 230 -26.38 0.19 -2.43
CA LYS A 230 -26.49 0.73 -3.80
C LYS A 230 -27.59 0.05 -4.61
N LYS A 231 -27.76 -1.25 -4.45
CA LYS A 231 -28.80 -2.03 -5.12
C LYS A 231 -30.19 -1.89 -4.48
N GLY A 232 -30.30 -1.13 -3.39
CA GLY A 232 -31.54 -0.98 -2.64
C GLY A 232 -31.97 -2.23 -1.84
N LEU A 233 -31.05 -3.17 -1.65
CA LEU A 233 -31.29 -4.40 -0.86
C LEU A 233 -31.15 -4.15 0.64
N ARG A 234 -30.47 -3.08 1.03
CA ARG A 234 -30.27 -2.65 2.41
C ARG A 234 -30.46 -1.15 2.51
N GLN A 235 -31.03 -0.67 3.62
CA GLN A 235 -31.09 0.76 3.93
C GLN A 235 -29.81 1.22 4.61
N VAL A 236 -29.42 2.48 4.34
CA VAL A 236 -28.29 3.12 5.06
C VAL A 236 -28.75 3.45 6.47
N GLU A 237 -27.97 3.03 7.46
CA GLU A 237 -28.17 3.44 8.85
C GLU A 237 -27.06 4.41 9.24
N TYR A 238 -27.44 5.64 9.57
CA TYR A 238 -26.49 6.64 10.08
C TYR A 238 -26.60 6.71 11.60
N GLU A 239 -25.48 6.69 12.32
CA GLU A 239 -25.47 6.88 13.77
C GLU A 239 -26.08 8.24 14.20
N HIS A 240 -26.01 9.21 13.32
CA HIS A 240 -26.62 10.51 13.54
C HIS A 240 -27.10 11.10 12.20
N PRO A 241 -28.30 11.76 12.13
CA PRO A 241 -28.85 12.28 10.87
C PRO A 241 -27.95 13.29 10.15
N LEU A 242 -27.11 14.04 10.87
CA LEU A 242 -26.17 14.99 10.27
C LEU A 242 -25.04 14.29 9.48
N LEU A 243 -24.77 13.00 9.75
CA LEU A 243 -23.75 12.25 9.03
C LEU A 243 -24.13 11.96 7.58
N GLU A 244 -25.43 11.91 7.28
CA GLU A 244 -25.92 11.77 5.91
C GLU A 244 -25.39 12.90 5.00
N GLN A 245 -25.30 14.12 5.50
CA GLN A 245 -24.80 15.27 4.74
C GLN A 245 -23.30 15.17 4.39
N VAL A 246 -22.54 14.38 5.16
CA VAL A 246 -21.08 14.29 5.03
C VAL A 246 -20.65 12.98 4.35
N SER A 247 -21.34 11.90 4.62
CA SER A 247 -20.98 10.55 4.17
C SER A 247 -22.05 9.89 3.28
N GLY A 248 -23.09 10.63 2.89
CA GLY A 248 -24.17 10.10 2.06
C GLY A 248 -23.72 9.64 0.69
N GLU A 249 -22.72 10.29 0.10
CA GLU A 249 -22.13 9.90 -1.19
C GLU A 249 -21.54 8.49 -1.16
N THR A 250 -21.00 8.08 -0.02
CA THR A 250 -20.39 6.75 0.20
C THR A 250 -21.29 5.85 1.05
N TYR A 251 -22.58 6.17 1.12
CA TYR A 251 -23.59 5.42 1.91
C TYR A 251 -23.20 5.20 3.38
N GLY A 252 -22.47 6.15 3.97
CA GLY A 252 -21.98 6.06 5.36
C GLY A 252 -20.74 5.18 5.56
N CYS A 253 -20.32 4.41 4.55
CA CYS A 253 -19.28 3.40 4.70
C CYS A 253 -17.89 3.95 5.05
N LEU A 254 -17.49 5.11 4.51
CA LEU A 254 -16.15 5.66 4.74
C LEU A 254 -15.96 6.26 6.13
N LEU A 255 -17.04 6.60 6.83
CA LEU A 255 -16.95 7.13 8.20
C LEU A 255 -16.37 6.09 9.17
N TYR A 256 -16.76 4.83 9.02
CA TYR A 256 -16.31 3.72 9.89
C TYR A 256 -14.90 3.22 9.58
N THR A 257 -14.38 3.52 8.40
CA THR A 257 -13.10 2.98 7.92
C THR A 257 -11.93 3.94 8.07
N SER A 258 -12.18 5.24 8.27
CA SER A 258 -11.16 6.24 8.49
C SER A 258 -11.01 6.51 9.99
N PRO A 259 -9.88 6.14 10.60
CA PRO A 259 -9.64 6.50 11.99
C PRO A 259 -9.65 8.03 12.13
N SER A 260 -10.38 8.52 13.12
CA SER A 260 -10.37 9.95 13.45
C SER A 260 -8.94 10.41 13.74
N PRO A 261 -8.56 11.65 13.39
CA PRO A 261 -7.28 12.20 13.82
C PRO A 261 -7.06 12.15 15.34
N ARG A 262 -8.14 12.07 16.12
CA ARG A 262 -8.09 11.91 17.59
C ARG A 262 -7.73 10.49 18.02
N ASP A 263 -7.95 9.47 17.18
CA ASP A 263 -7.66 8.08 17.48
C ASP A 263 -6.20 7.69 17.17
N ARG A 264 -5.40 8.66 16.72
CA ARG A 264 -3.97 8.52 16.42
C ARG A 264 -3.06 8.98 17.57
N GLY A 265 -3.60 9.06 18.77
CA GLY A 265 -2.86 9.37 19.99
C GLY A 265 -1.89 8.28 20.43
#